data_abba73f0a9441d1f6b5e7cb4844b5e96
#
_entry.id   abba73f0a9441d1f6b5e7cb4844b5e96
#
_cell.length_a   1.000
_cell.length_b   1.000
_cell.length_c   1.000
_cell.angle_alpha   90.00
_cell.angle_beta   90.00
_cell.angle_gamma   90.00
#
_symmetry.space_group_name_H-M   'P 1'
#
loop_
_entity.id
_entity.type
_entity.pdbx_description
1 polymer ?
#
loop_
_entity_poly.entity_id
_entity_poly.type
_entity_poly.pdbx_seq_one_letter_code
_entity_poly.pdbx_strand_id
1 'polypeptide(L)'
;LSGEGSLWSLMPTYAEVAQDERLLAFIGHMERWRTLSRRHGVTDLLWDIYESQDYVNYVGAMPNGLVRRANVLALYDRAKGYEASGFRGLFRFLRFVESLRDSNQDMPLANVVSEADNVVRLMTIHKSKGLEFPVVFLSGVQKRFNMMDLRSELLIDKNAGLGLKGYFPDI
;
A
#
# COMPACT_ATOMS: atom_id res chain seq x y z
N LEU A 1 -14.87 39.71 9.62
CA LEU A 1 -14.07 39.05 8.59
C LEU A 1 -14.97 38.18 7.70
N SER A 2 -15.81 38.82 6.90
CA SER A 2 -16.61 38.22 5.85
C SER A 2 -15.88 38.45 4.51
N GLY A 3 -14.85 37.68 4.26
CA GLY A 3 -14.08 37.76 3.02
C GLY A 3 -14.09 36.39 2.34
N GLU A 4 -14.54 36.38 1.12
CA GLU A 4 -14.48 35.25 0.17
C GLU A 4 -13.02 34.86 -0.12
N GLY A 5 -12.41 34.13 0.81
CA GLY A 5 -11.04 33.62 0.67
C GLY A 5 -10.99 32.17 1.12
N SER A 6 -10.25 31.35 0.39
CA SER A 6 -9.90 30.00 0.85
C SER A 6 -9.27 30.11 2.26
N LEU A 7 -9.57 29.17 3.15
CA LEU A 7 -8.96 29.09 4.49
C LEU A 7 -7.41 29.25 4.40
N TRP A 8 -6.82 28.65 3.38
CA TRP A 8 -5.38 28.73 3.12
C TRP A 8 -4.89 30.15 2.85
N SER A 9 -5.66 30.98 2.16
CA SER A 9 -5.27 32.36 1.86
C SER A 9 -5.33 33.31 3.06
N LEU A 10 -6.14 32.96 4.06
CA LEU A 10 -6.32 33.75 5.29
C LEU A 10 -5.35 33.34 6.40
N MET A 11 -4.85 32.10 6.38
CA MET A 11 -3.97 31.57 7.43
C MET A 11 -2.69 32.37 7.66
N PRO A 12 -1.92 32.80 6.63
CA PRO A 12 -0.69 33.55 6.84
C PRO A 12 -0.94 34.89 7.55
N THR A 13 -1.92 35.64 7.09
CA THR A 13 -2.28 36.94 7.71
C THR A 13 -2.75 36.76 9.14
N TYR A 14 -3.55 35.75 9.43
CA TYR A 14 -3.97 35.46 10.80
C TYR A 14 -2.80 35.05 11.67
N ALA A 15 -1.89 34.19 11.19
CA ALA A 15 -0.74 33.72 11.95
C ALA A 15 0.21 34.87 12.34
N GLU A 16 0.42 35.82 11.44
CA GLU A 16 1.23 37.03 11.70
C GLU A 16 0.56 37.96 12.71
N VAL A 17 -0.75 38.22 12.54
CA VAL A 17 -1.50 39.09 13.46
C VAL A 17 -1.62 38.49 14.86
N ALA A 18 -1.92 37.19 14.94
CA ALA A 18 -2.08 36.47 16.20
C ALA A 18 -0.73 36.09 16.86
N GLN A 19 0.40 36.24 16.16
CA GLN A 19 1.73 35.77 16.60
C GLN A 19 1.71 34.28 16.98
N ASP A 20 0.95 33.47 16.23
CA ASP A 20 0.81 32.04 16.49
C ASP A 20 1.99 31.25 15.88
N GLU A 21 2.99 30.97 16.72
CA GLU A 21 4.21 30.28 16.33
C GLU A 21 3.93 28.89 15.71
N ARG A 22 2.90 28.18 16.18
CA ARG A 22 2.55 26.83 15.65
C ARG A 22 2.01 26.94 14.24
N LEU A 23 1.18 27.94 14.00
CA LEU A 23 0.60 28.18 12.69
C LEU A 23 1.66 28.68 11.70
N LEU A 24 2.56 29.55 12.15
CA LEU A 24 3.70 30.02 11.35
C LEU A 24 4.63 28.85 10.98
N ALA A 25 4.95 27.96 11.92
CA ALA A 25 5.74 26.76 11.66
C ALA A 25 5.04 25.82 10.65
N PHE A 26 3.74 25.60 10.81
CA PHE A 26 2.95 24.79 9.88
C PHE A 26 2.98 25.36 8.44
N ILE A 27 2.77 26.66 8.29
CA ILE A 27 2.83 27.33 6.98
C ILE A 27 4.22 27.16 6.36
N GLY A 28 5.28 27.36 7.16
CA GLY A 28 6.66 27.17 6.72
C GLY A 28 6.94 25.75 6.24
N HIS A 29 6.48 24.73 6.95
CA HIS A 29 6.57 23.34 6.50
C HIS A 29 5.82 23.09 5.19
N MET A 30 4.61 23.59 5.06
CA MET A 30 3.81 23.43 3.84
C MET A 30 4.46 24.09 2.61
N GLU A 31 5.06 25.26 2.77
CA GLU A 31 5.78 25.94 1.68
C GLU A 31 7.06 25.19 1.29
N ARG A 32 7.80 24.68 2.28
CA ARG A 32 8.97 23.84 2.07
C ARG A 32 8.58 22.57 1.30
N TRP A 33 7.55 21.86 1.72
CA TRP A 33 7.11 20.63 1.07
C TRP A 33 6.56 20.86 -0.34
N ARG A 34 5.86 21.95 -0.59
CA ARG A 34 5.46 22.36 -1.95
C ARG A 34 6.66 22.61 -2.84
N THR A 35 7.70 23.21 -2.32
CA THR A 35 8.93 23.47 -3.06
C THR A 35 9.67 22.16 -3.35
N LEU A 36 9.80 21.28 -2.35
CA LEU A 36 10.36 19.94 -2.52
C LEU A 36 9.59 19.12 -3.57
N SER A 37 8.27 19.09 -3.49
CA SER A 37 7.44 18.33 -4.43
C SER A 37 7.57 18.77 -5.89
N ARG A 38 7.95 20.01 -6.14
CA ARG A 38 8.16 20.58 -7.48
C ARG A 38 9.56 20.34 -8.03
N ARG A 39 10.56 20.27 -7.16
CA ARG A 39 12.00 20.23 -7.53
C ARG A 39 12.61 18.85 -7.36
N HIS A 40 12.09 18.06 -6.45
CA HIS A 40 12.61 16.76 -6.06
C HIS A 40 11.59 15.65 -6.25
N GLY A 41 12.01 14.44 -5.97
CA GLY A 41 11.16 13.26 -6.03
C GLY A 41 10.17 13.15 -4.88
N VAL A 42 9.20 12.24 -5.04
CA VAL A 42 8.24 11.90 -3.98
C VAL A 42 8.96 11.25 -2.80
N THR A 43 10.01 10.49 -3.06
CA THR A 43 10.84 9.85 -2.05
C THR A 43 11.48 10.88 -1.13
N ASP A 44 12.08 11.94 -1.69
CA ASP A 44 12.71 13.03 -0.92
C ASP A 44 11.66 13.79 -0.11
N LEU A 45 10.49 14.06 -0.68
CA LEU A 45 9.38 14.70 0.03
C LEU A 45 8.90 13.87 1.22
N LEU A 46 8.67 12.57 1.03
CA LEU A 46 8.24 11.68 2.12
C LEU A 46 9.28 11.62 3.22
N TRP A 47 10.55 11.52 2.86
CA TRP A 47 11.62 11.47 3.84
C TRP A 47 11.71 12.76 4.66
N ASP A 48 11.63 13.92 4.01
CA ASP A 48 11.63 15.22 4.71
C ASP A 48 10.43 15.37 5.66
N ILE A 49 9.24 14.89 5.27
CA ILE A 49 8.05 14.86 6.14
C ILE A 49 8.31 13.97 7.36
N TYR A 50 8.85 12.76 7.13
CA TYR A 50 9.09 11.80 8.21
C TYR A 50 10.11 12.32 9.22
N GLU A 51 11.18 12.92 8.73
CA GLU A 51 12.27 13.43 9.58
C GLU A 51 11.87 14.73 10.29
N SER A 52 11.32 15.71 9.57
CA SER A 52 10.99 17.02 10.14
C SER A 52 9.85 16.97 11.17
N GLN A 53 8.97 15.97 11.09
CA GLN A 53 7.84 15.77 12.00
C GLN A 53 8.06 14.62 13.00
N ASP A 54 9.22 13.98 12.98
CA ASP A 54 9.48 12.74 13.75
C ASP A 54 8.34 11.71 13.60
N TYR A 55 7.74 11.67 12.39
CA TYR A 55 6.48 10.98 12.14
C TYR A 55 6.58 9.48 12.36
N VAL A 56 7.71 8.86 11.99
CA VAL A 56 7.94 7.42 12.13
C VAL A 56 7.94 6.98 13.60
N ASN A 57 8.55 7.79 14.48
CA ASN A 57 8.55 7.53 15.93
C ASN A 57 7.19 7.84 16.56
N TYR A 58 6.54 8.92 16.11
CA TYR A 58 5.19 9.28 16.54
C TYR A 58 4.19 8.12 16.31
N VAL A 59 4.12 7.59 15.07
CA VAL A 59 3.21 6.46 14.78
C VAL A 59 3.63 5.17 15.47
N GLY A 60 4.94 5.00 15.71
CA GLY A 60 5.49 3.87 16.46
C GLY A 60 5.08 3.83 17.93
N ALA A 61 4.83 5.00 18.53
CA ALA A 61 4.35 5.11 19.91
C ALA A 61 2.83 4.91 20.08
N MET A 62 2.09 4.83 18.96
CA MET A 62 0.63 4.57 18.98
C MET A 62 0.31 3.09 19.24
N PRO A 63 -0.96 2.74 19.59
CA PRO A 63 -1.42 1.37 19.62
C PRO A 63 -1.14 0.66 18.27
N ASN A 64 -0.61 -0.55 18.30
CA ASN A 64 -0.09 -1.28 17.13
C ASN A 64 1.07 -0.55 16.40
N GLY A 65 1.91 0.17 17.15
CA GLY A 65 2.95 1.03 16.63
C GLY A 65 3.93 0.35 15.69
N LEU A 66 4.29 -0.92 15.94
CA LEU A 66 5.17 -1.70 15.05
C LEU A 66 4.57 -1.81 13.64
N VAL A 67 3.27 -2.15 13.54
CA VAL A 67 2.58 -2.27 12.25
C VAL A 67 2.45 -0.91 11.57
N ARG A 68 2.11 0.14 12.33
CA ARG A 68 1.99 1.50 11.80
C ARG A 68 3.33 2.00 11.24
N ARG A 69 4.41 1.84 11.99
CA ARG A 69 5.76 2.19 11.56
C ARG A 69 6.15 1.45 10.29
N ALA A 70 5.90 0.14 10.23
CA ALA A 70 6.20 -0.65 9.05
C ALA A 70 5.39 -0.20 7.83
N ASN A 71 4.10 0.16 7.98
CA ASN A 71 3.28 0.66 6.89
C ASN A 71 3.78 2.02 6.37
N VAL A 72 4.22 2.91 7.25
CA VAL A 72 4.80 4.20 6.87
C VAL A 72 6.10 4.00 6.07
N LEU A 73 6.98 3.11 6.53
CA LEU A 73 8.21 2.78 5.81
C LEU A 73 7.93 2.06 4.48
N ALA A 74 6.91 1.19 4.42
CA ALA A 74 6.48 0.55 3.18
C ALA A 74 5.97 1.56 2.14
N LEU A 75 5.32 2.64 2.54
CA LEU A 75 4.93 3.73 1.63
C LEU A 75 6.17 4.40 1.02
N TYR A 76 7.20 4.64 1.83
CA TYR A 76 8.48 5.17 1.35
C TYR A 76 9.14 4.25 0.31
N ASP A 77 9.21 2.95 0.60
CA ASP A 77 9.76 1.97 -0.34
C ASP A 77 8.97 1.88 -1.65
N ARG A 78 7.65 2.05 -1.58
CA ARG A 78 6.77 2.15 -2.75
C ARG A 78 7.07 3.38 -3.60
N ALA A 79 7.26 4.54 -2.96
CA ALA A 79 7.64 5.76 -3.66
C ALA A 79 8.98 5.58 -4.37
N LYS A 80 9.94 4.94 -3.70
CA LYS A 80 11.25 4.61 -4.26
C LYS A 80 11.15 3.69 -5.47
N GLY A 81 10.37 2.62 -5.39
CA GLY A 81 10.11 1.71 -6.51
C GLY A 81 9.39 2.40 -7.68
N TYR A 82 8.42 3.28 -7.38
CA TYR A 82 7.72 4.07 -8.38
C TYR A 82 8.68 4.98 -9.17
N GLU A 83 9.58 5.66 -8.48
CA GLU A 83 10.58 6.52 -9.11
C GLU A 83 11.65 5.74 -9.87
N ALA A 84 12.06 4.58 -9.36
CA ALA A 84 12.99 3.68 -10.04
C ALA A 84 12.43 3.16 -11.38
N SER A 85 11.09 3.06 -11.49
CA SER A 85 10.40 2.70 -12.73
C SER A 85 10.30 3.86 -13.75
N GLY A 86 10.94 5.00 -13.47
CA GLY A 86 10.97 6.16 -14.36
C GLY A 86 9.79 7.12 -14.22
N PHE A 87 8.82 6.83 -13.33
CA PHE A 87 7.70 7.72 -13.07
C PHE A 87 8.10 8.85 -12.12
N ARG A 88 7.53 10.03 -12.31
CA ARG A 88 7.83 11.20 -11.47
C ARG A 88 6.59 12.02 -11.17
N GLY A 89 6.66 12.78 -10.08
CA GLY A 89 5.68 13.78 -9.66
C GLY A 89 4.65 13.28 -8.67
N LEU A 90 4.40 14.11 -7.65
CA LEU A 90 3.49 13.81 -6.54
C LEU A 90 2.08 13.47 -7.01
N PHE A 91 1.51 14.25 -7.94
CA PHE A 91 0.15 14.02 -8.42
C PHE A 91 -0.02 12.64 -9.07
N ARG A 92 0.93 12.23 -9.90
CA ARG A 92 0.91 10.90 -10.53
C ARG A 92 1.09 9.78 -9.53
N PHE A 93 1.94 9.99 -8.54
CA PHE A 93 2.11 9.03 -7.44
C PHE A 93 0.83 8.84 -6.62
N LEU A 94 0.14 9.93 -6.29
CA LEU A 94 -1.16 9.85 -5.59
C LEU A 94 -2.19 9.07 -6.41
N ARG A 95 -2.30 9.34 -7.71
CA ARG A 95 -3.17 8.58 -8.63
C ARG A 95 -2.81 7.09 -8.70
N PHE A 96 -1.52 6.78 -8.68
CA PHE A 96 -1.05 5.40 -8.61
C PHE A 96 -1.48 4.73 -7.30
N VAL A 97 -1.32 5.38 -6.16
CA VAL A 97 -1.77 4.85 -4.86
C VAL A 97 -3.29 4.66 -4.82
N GLU A 98 -4.05 5.62 -5.34
CA GLU A 98 -5.51 5.52 -5.47
C GLU A 98 -5.90 4.30 -6.33
N SER A 99 -5.27 4.11 -7.48
CA SER A 99 -5.56 2.97 -8.37
C SER A 99 -5.27 1.62 -7.72
N LEU A 100 -4.22 1.52 -6.90
CA LEU A 100 -3.94 0.32 -6.12
C LEU A 100 -5.03 0.04 -5.09
N ARG A 101 -5.54 1.08 -4.43
CA ARG A 101 -6.63 0.98 -3.47
C ARG A 101 -7.93 0.51 -4.13
N ASP A 102 -8.29 1.10 -5.27
CA ASP A 102 -9.52 0.80 -6.00
C ASP A 102 -9.53 -0.61 -6.62
N SER A 103 -8.35 -1.10 -7.00
CA SER A 103 -8.21 -2.46 -7.57
C SER A 103 -8.26 -3.57 -6.52
N ASN A 104 -8.53 -3.26 -5.26
CA ASN A 104 -8.48 -4.21 -4.14
C ASN A 104 -7.15 -4.99 -4.04
N GLN A 105 -6.14 -4.51 -4.74
CA GLN A 105 -4.76 -4.93 -4.54
C GLN A 105 -4.26 -4.23 -3.27
N ASP A 106 -4.72 -4.72 -2.12
CA ASP A 106 -4.15 -4.30 -0.85
C ASP A 106 -2.63 -4.31 -1.00
N MET A 107 -2.02 -3.17 -0.70
CA MET A 107 -0.57 -3.14 -0.57
C MET A 107 -0.22 -4.24 0.44
N PRO A 108 0.63 -5.22 0.08
CA PRO A 108 0.99 -6.26 1.03
C PRO A 108 1.39 -5.56 2.33
N LEU A 109 0.69 -5.89 3.41
CA LEU A 109 1.06 -5.43 4.75
C LEU A 109 2.56 -5.64 4.88
N ALA A 110 3.29 -4.60 5.28
CA ALA A 110 4.71 -4.76 5.57
C ALA A 110 4.84 -5.94 6.51
N ASN A 111 5.58 -6.97 6.11
CA ASN A 111 5.78 -8.16 6.92
C ASN A 111 6.59 -7.75 8.16
N VAL A 112 5.86 -7.30 9.20
CA VAL A 112 6.44 -6.93 10.50
C VAL A 112 6.82 -8.18 11.29
N VAL A 113 6.29 -9.33 10.87
CA VAL A 113 6.46 -10.62 11.55
C VAL A 113 7.62 -11.36 10.88
N SER A 114 8.73 -11.47 11.60
CA SER A 114 9.86 -12.32 11.24
C SER A 114 9.47 -13.80 11.24
N GLU A 115 10.16 -14.63 10.45
CA GLU A 115 10.00 -16.10 10.51
C GLU A 115 10.30 -16.67 11.89
N ALA A 116 11.12 -15.99 12.69
CA ALA A 116 11.47 -16.37 14.05
C ALA A 116 10.43 -15.99 15.11
N ASP A 117 9.40 -15.21 14.77
CA ASP A 117 8.41 -14.77 15.75
C ASP A 117 7.44 -15.89 16.13
N ASN A 118 7.18 -16.03 17.43
CA ASN A 118 6.23 -16.98 17.97
C ASN A 118 4.79 -16.50 17.77
N VAL A 119 4.24 -16.75 16.57
CA VAL A 119 2.92 -16.28 16.15
C VAL A 119 2.16 -17.37 15.41
N VAL A 120 0.83 -17.28 15.42
CA VAL A 120 -0.02 -18.11 14.56
C VAL A 120 -0.10 -17.46 13.18
N ARG A 121 0.30 -18.20 12.14
CA ARG A 121 0.26 -17.74 10.74
C ARG A 121 -0.93 -18.32 10.02
N LEU A 122 -1.74 -17.46 9.42
CA LEU A 122 -2.82 -17.85 8.51
C LEU A 122 -2.36 -17.61 7.08
N MET A 123 -2.30 -18.66 6.28
CA MET A 123 -1.82 -18.58 4.90
C MET A 123 -2.47 -19.62 3.99
N THR A 124 -2.32 -19.44 2.68
CA THR A 124 -2.74 -20.45 1.71
C THR A 124 -1.68 -21.55 1.58
N ILE A 125 -2.10 -22.76 1.14
CA ILE A 125 -1.18 -23.86 0.85
C ILE A 125 -0.08 -23.45 -0.12
N HIS A 126 -0.39 -22.63 -1.12
CA HIS A 126 0.61 -22.13 -2.07
C HIS A 126 1.68 -21.23 -1.42
N LYS A 127 1.27 -20.42 -0.44
CA LYS A 127 2.22 -19.56 0.30
C LYS A 127 3.06 -20.33 1.30
N SER A 128 2.62 -21.51 1.74
CA SER A 128 3.38 -22.37 2.65
C SER A 128 4.43 -23.25 1.96
N LYS A 129 4.45 -23.28 0.63
CA LYS A 129 5.41 -24.08 -0.14
C LYS A 129 6.84 -23.67 0.20
N GLY A 130 7.64 -24.65 0.68
CA GLY A 130 9.03 -24.45 1.09
C GLY A 130 9.21 -23.93 2.53
N LEU A 131 8.13 -23.79 3.30
CA LEU A 131 8.17 -23.42 4.71
C LEU A 131 7.89 -24.64 5.59
N GLU A 132 8.52 -24.69 6.77
CA GLU A 132 8.33 -25.74 7.76
C GLU A 132 7.72 -25.14 9.04
N PHE A 133 6.74 -25.83 9.60
CA PHE A 133 6.06 -25.39 10.82
C PHE A 133 5.96 -26.55 11.82
N PRO A 134 6.19 -26.29 13.12
CA PRO A 134 6.06 -27.32 14.17
C PRO A 134 4.65 -27.90 14.27
N VAL A 135 3.62 -27.09 14.03
CA VAL A 135 2.21 -27.48 14.07
C VAL A 135 1.47 -26.82 12.88
N VAL A 136 0.69 -27.62 12.15
CA VAL A 136 -0.09 -27.18 11.00
C VAL A 136 -1.55 -27.60 11.16
N PHE A 137 -2.46 -26.64 11.03
CA PHE A 137 -3.90 -26.89 10.95
C PHE A 137 -4.37 -26.69 9.51
N LEU A 138 -4.71 -27.78 8.85
CA LEU A 138 -5.27 -27.70 7.50
C LEU A 138 -6.79 -27.58 7.58
N SER A 139 -7.33 -26.39 7.23
CA SER A 139 -8.75 -26.11 7.25
C SER A 139 -9.39 -26.29 5.87
N GLY A 140 -10.67 -26.62 5.84
CA GLY A 140 -11.44 -26.69 4.59
C GLY A 140 -11.20 -27.96 3.76
N VAL A 141 -10.64 -29.02 4.35
CA VAL A 141 -10.39 -30.31 3.69
C VAL A 141 -11.68 -30.96 3.15
N GLN A 142 -12.83 -30.62 3.74
CA GLN A 142 -14.14 -31.13 3.31
C GLN A 142 -14.70 -30.44 2.06
N LYS A 143 -14.07 -29.35 1.60
CA LYS A 143 -14.51 -28.67 0.37
C LYS A 143 -14.27 -29.56 -0.83
N ARG A 144 -15.30 -29.75 -1.64
CA ARG A 144 -15.17 -30.44 -2.93
C ARG A 144 -14.22 -29.65 -3.83
N PHE A 145 -13.47 -30.38 -4.65
CA PHE A 145 -12.64 -29.76 -5.68
C PHE A 145 -13.49 -28.88 -6.60
N ASN A 146 -12.95 -27.74 -6.98
CA ASN A 146 -13.58 -26.90 -7.99
C ASN A 146 -13.50 -27.60 -9.35
N MET A 147 -14.66 -28.00 -9.86
CA MET A 147 -14.77 -28.69 -11.15
C MET A 147 -15.15 -27.73 -12.29
N MET A 148 -15.05 -26.41 -12.06
CA MET A 148 -15.43 -25.44 -13.10
C MET A 148 -14.57 -25.55 -14.36
N ASP A 149 -13.29 -25.84 -14.18
CA ASP A 149 -12.36 -25.98 -15.31
C ASP A 149 -12.73 -27.15 -16.23
N LEU A 150 -13.33 -28.24 -15.67
CA LEU A 150 -13.81 -29.37 -16.44
C LEU A 150 -15.09 -29.07 -17.25
N ARG A 151 -15.73 -27.94 -16.99
CA ARG A 151 -16.93 -27.49 -17.71
C ARG A 151 -16.61 -26.53 -18.87
N SER A 152 -15.35 -26.14 -19.00
CA SER A 152 -14.91 -25.27 -20.10
C SER A 152 -14.97 -26.04 -21.42
N GLU A 153 -15.26 -25.33 -22.49
CA GLU A 153 -15.29 -25.93 -23.86
C GLU A 153 -13.88 -26.30 -24.35
N LEU A 154 -12.87 -25.73 -23.74
CA LEU A 154 -11.46 -25.93 -24.02
C LEU A 154 -10.75 -26.42 -22.77
N LEU A 155 -10.14 -27.60 -22.84
CA LEU A 155 -9.29 -28.17 -21.79
C LEU A 155 -7.86 -28.23 -22.30
N ILE A 156 -6.94 -27.74 -21.48
CA ILE A 156 -5.49 -27.78 -21.76
C ILE A 156 -4.84 -28.67 -20.71
N ASP A 157 -4.25 -29.79 -21.16
CA ASP A 157 -3.44 -30.65 -20.31
C ASP A 157 -2.00 -30.68 -20.80
N LYS A 158 -1.07 -30.66 -19.85
CA LYS A 158 0.35 -30.59 -20.15
C LYS A 158 0.86 -31.81 -20.93
N ASN A 159 0.27 -32.98 -20.71
CA ASN A 159 0.68 -34.27 -21.31
C ASN A 159 -0.22 -34.68 -22.46
N ALA A 160 -1.52 -34.41 -22.35
CA ALA A 160 -2.52 -34.81 -23.36
C ALA A 160 -2.77 -33.70 -24.41
N GLY A 161 -2.27 -32.48 -24.21
CA GLY A 161 -2.43 -31.36 -25.14
C GLY A 161 -3.80 -30.70 -25.03
N LEU A 162 -4.41 -30.33 -26.12
CA LEU A 162 -5.63 -29.56 -26.26
C LEU A 162 -6.83 -30.49 -26.46
N GLY A 163 -7.80 -30.42 -25.55
CA GLY A 163 -9.08 -31.12 -25.66
C GLY A 163 -10.22 -30.12 -25.90
N LEU A 164 -10.99 -30.34 -26.96
CA LEU A 164 -12.23 -29.59 -27.25
C LEU A 164 -13.42 -30.45 -26.83
N LYS A 165 -14.40 -29.86 -26.18
CA LYS A 165 -15.67 -30.51 -25.87
C LYS A 165 -16.46 -30.61 -27.16
N GLY A 166 -16.46 -31.80 -27.76
CA GLY A 166 -17.26 -32.09 -28.96
C GLY A 166 -18.75 -32.14 -28.62
N TYR A 167 -19.56 -31.47 -29.41
CA TYR A 167 -21.01 -31.68 -29.46
C TYR A 167 -21.27 -32.77 -30.53
N PHE A 168 -21.59 -33.97 -30.11
CA PHE A 168 -22.07 -34.99 -31.01
C PHE A 168 -23.60 -34.96 -30.98
N PRO A 169 -24.27 -34.43 -32.00
CA PRO A 169 -25.69 -34.57 -32.07
C PRO A 169 -26.00 -36.08 -32.20
N ASP A 170 -26.94 -36.56 -31.40
CA ASP A 170 -27.41 -37.94 -31.46
C ASP A 170 -27.81 -38.25 -32.91
N ILE A 171 -27.19 -39.33 -33.50
CA ILE A 171 -27.54 -39.89 -34.81
C ILE A 171 -28.76 -40.74 -34.62
#